data_3347395e10c0c0090af0275acd2489f5
#
_entry.id   3347395e10c0c0090af0275acd2489f5
#
_cell.length_a   1.000
_cell.length_b   1.000
_cell.length_c   1.000
_cell.angle_alpha   90.00
_cell.angle_beta   90.00
_cell.angle_gamma   90.00
#
_symmetry.space_group_name_H-M   'P 1'
#
loop_
_entity.id
_entity.type
_entity.pdbx_description
1 polymer ?
#
loop_
_entity_poly.entity_id
_entity_poly.type
_entity_poly.pdbx_seq_one_letter_code
_entity_poly.pdbx_strand_id
1 'polypeptide(L)'
;MKKAGISTLDKCFGTTLLVILVLGLPTVPSFAVESPFSDLPAHQQLSEDILRELVGFESTVERPEQTSKALQAMAARLRDAGFPKEDVQLVRPAEGHYGLVVRYRGIAEKQPLLFLAHIDVVTATPDAWAFPPFSLGKKDGYYVGRGTEDNKAGVTQIVSNFIRLKKEGWVPNRDLIAAISGDEETTGTVAAWFANEGRDLVDAQYAINSDAGGGEYTDTGERRAFWIQTSEKLYQTYELTATNEGGHSSLPRPDNAIQELAIAITRLAGHQFPVILNDSTRMQLRRSASLYPDNTARDMRALADNENDQAAAQRLSTGDAAFNATLRTTCIPTMLRGGHAENALPRDATVTINCRILPGTEAIDIENEIARLIGDLDIDINIIYQGLASGPSDLPDAFLESIESLVEENWGDVVVIPSMSTGATDGLFYRNAGIPVYGVSAMFSKPDDWRAHGLDERIGVRDFHESVAFWYQMLKTLSH
;
A
#
# COMPACT_ATOMS: atom_id res chain seq x y z
N MET A 1 -21.65 63.87 -22.68
CA MET A 1 -21.67 65.03 -23.61
C MET A 1 -20.54 64.84 -24.61
N LYS A 2 -20.88 64.98 -25.92
CA LYS A 2 -20.07 65.17 -27.13
C LYS A 2 -19.11 64.04 -27.49
N LYS A 3 -19.38 63.17 -28.46
CA LYS A 3 -19.56 63.30 -29.96
C LYS A 3 -18.31 63.79 -30.69
N ALA A 4 -17.82 62.93 -31.54
CA ALA A 4 -17.58 62.91 -32.97
C ALA A 4 -16.09 63.09 -33.30
N GLY A 5 -15.52 62.51 -34.32
CA GLY A 5 -15.98 62.36 -35.65
C GLY A 5 -15.08 61.47 -36.52
N ILE A 6 -15.70 61.04 -37.56
CA ILE A 6 -15.29 60.21 -38.69
C ILE A 6 -14.35 60.98 -39.62
N SER A 7 -13.33 60.35 -40.19
CA SER A 7 -12.79 60.78 -41.49
C SER A 7 -12.24 59.56 -42.25
N THR A 8 -12.84 59.26 -43.33
CA THR A 8 -12.43 58.40 -44.44
C THR A 8 -11.42 59.08 -45.34
N LEU A 9 -10.46 58.34 -45.89
CA LEU A 9 -9.94 58.54 -47.26
C LEU A 9 -9.10 57.34 -47.74
N ASP A 10 -9.58 56.79 -48.72
CA ASP A 10 -9.28 56.04 -49.90
C ASP A 10 -7.84 55.75 -50.36
N LYS A 11 -7.69 54.51 -50.79
CA LYS A 11 -6.99 53.94 -51.97
C LYS A 11 -5.49 54.24 -52.22
N CYS A 12 -4.73 53.14 -52.29
CA CYS A 12 -3.99 52.82 -53.52
C CYS A 12 -3.52 51.33 -53.51
N PHE A 13 -3.75 50.68 -54.61
CA PHE A 13 -3.35 49.31 -54.98
C PHE A 13 -1.83 49.16 -55.10
N GLY A 14 -1.30 48.08 -54.57
CA GLY A 14 0.03 47.60 -54.86
C GLY A 14 0.13 46.08 -54.60
N THR A 15 -0.11 45.30 -55.66
CA THR A 15 -0.04 43.84 -55.63
C THR A 15 1.44 43.39 -55.60
N THR A 16 1.95 43.03 -54.45
CA THR A 16 3.24 42.33 -54.35
C THR A 16 3.00 40.87 -54.08
N LEU A 17 3.32 40.01 -55.06
CA LEU A 17 3.23 38.58 -55.00
C LEU A 17 4.34 38.03 -54.11
N LEU A 18 4.03 37.66 -52.88
CA LEU A 18 4.97 37.03 -51.94
C LEU A 18 4.93 35.50 -52.18
N VAL A 19 5.91 34.98 -52.90
CA VAL A 19 6.10 33.53 -53.03
C VAL A 19 6.66 33.01 -51.70
N ILE A 20 5.79 32.39 -50.88
CA ILE A 20 6.21 31.68 -49.68
C ILE A 20 6.73 30.30 -50.10
N LEU A 21 8.03 30.15 -50.08
CA LEU A 21 8.70 28.85 -50.22
C LEU A 21 8.47 28.07 -48.94
N VAL A 22 7.50 27.17 -48.91
CA VAL A 22 7.28 26.23 -47.81
C VAL A 22 8.38 25.16 -47.89
N LEU A 23 9.48 25.38 -47.15
CA LEU A 23 10.44 24.32 -46.86
C LEU A 23 9.74 23.28 -45.99
N GLY A 24 9.33 22.16 -46.58
CA GLY A 24 8.85 21.00 -45.85
C GLY A 24 9.90 20.50 -44.88
N LEU A 25 9.72 20.73 -43.60
CA LEU A 25 10.42 20.01 -42.54
C LEU A 25 10.07 18.52 -42.67
N PRO A 26 11.05 17.61 -42.66
CA PRO A 26 10.72 16.19 -42.62
C PRO A 26 9.91 15.91 -41.36
N THR A 27 8.69 15.46 -41.50
CA THR A 27 7.90 14.88 -40.41
C THR A 27 8.65 13.64 -39.94
N VAL A 28 9.29 13.75 -38.77
CA VAL A 28 9.79 12.58 -38.05
C VAL A 28 8.54 11.75 -37.75
N PRO A 29 8.45 10.49 -38.20
CA PRO A 29 7.34 9.65 -37.80
C PRO A 29 7.41 9.53 -36.29
N SER A 30 6.39 10.05 -35.59
CA SER A 30 6.13 9.72 -34.21
C SER A 30 5.83 8.23 -34.18
N PHE A 31 6.83 7.43 -33.86
CA PHE A 31 6.58 6.06 -33.43
C PHE A 31 5.79 6.18 -32.12
N ALA A 32 4.47 6.13 -32.23
CA ALA A 32 3.65 5.77 -31.08
C ALA A 32 4.18 4.40 -30.65
N VAL A 33 4.84 4.33 -29.52
CA VAL A 33 5.15 3.07 -28.86
C VAL A 33 3.77 2.47 -28.59
N GLU A 34 3.38 1.49 -29.42
CA GLU A 34 2.16 0.72 -29.15
C GLU A 34 2.33 0.11 -27.77
N SER A 35 1.41 0.43 -26.87
CA SER A 35 1.39 -0.17 -25.54
C SER A 35 1.41 -1.69 -25.72
N PRO A 36 2.33 -2.43 -25.07
CA PRO A 36 2.37 -3.90 -25.17
C PRO A 36 1.08 -4.58 -24.70
N PHE A 37 0.11 -3.78 -24.19
CA PHE A 37 -1.18 -4.20 -23.67
C PHE A 37 -2.34 -4.07 -24.68
N SER A 38 -2.07 -3.64 -25.93
CA SER A 38 -3.12 -3.37 -26.93
C SER A 38 -3.83 -4.62 -27.47
N ASP A 39 -3.34 -5.83 -27.21
CA ASP A 39 -3.78 -7.05 -27.90
C ASP A 39 -4.51 -8.09 -27.01
N LEU A 40 -5.14 -7.69 -25.89
CA LEU A 40 -5.73 -8.66 -24.96
C LEU A 40 -7.21 -8.44 -24.59
N PRO A 41 -8.16 -8.25 -25.53
CA PRO A 41 -9.57 -8.01 -25.18
C PRO A 41 -10.16 -9.12 -24.30
N ALA A 42 -9.89 -10.39 -24.63
CA ALA A 42 -10.44 -11.54 -23.90
C ALA A 42 -9.90 -11.65 -22.46
N HIS A 43 -8.63 -11.29 -22.24
CA HIS A 43 -8.02 -11.33 -20.90
C HIS A 43 -8.40 -10.13 -20.05
N GLN A 44 -8.60 -8.96 -20.68
CA GLN A 44 -9.14 -7.80 -20.00
C GLN A 44 -10.57 -8.07 -19.52
N GLN A 45 -11.40 -8.68 -20.38
CA GLN A 45 -12.76 -9.09 -19.99
C GLN A 45 -12.73 -10.08 -18.82
N LEU A 46 -11.86 -11.10 -18.83
CA LEU A 46 -11.71 -12.05 -17.74
C LEU A 46 -11.35 -11.35 -16.43
N SER A 47 -10.38 -10.43 -16.44
CA SER A 47 -9.96 -9.70 -15.23
C SER A 47 -11.07 -8.76 -14.74
N GLU A 48 -11.77 -8.07 -15.63
CA GLU A 48 -12.91 -7.23 -15.26
C GLU A 48 -14.05 -8.06 -14.65
N ASP A 49 -14.35 -9.23 -15.21
CA ASP A 49 -15.40 -10.13 -14.70
C ASP A 49 -15.04 -10.69 -13.31
N ILE A 50 -13.76 -11.02 -13.06
CA ILE A 50 -13.29 -11.46 -11.74
C ILE A 50 -13.37 -10.32 -10.74
N LEU A 51 -12.88 -9.12 -11.08
CA LEU A 51 -12.96 -7.96 -10.19
C LEU A 51 -14.40 -7.62 -9.84
N ARG A 52 -15.30 -7.65 -10.84
CA ARG A 52 -16.74 -7.39 -10.66
C ARG A 52 -17.37 -8.39 -9.70
N GLU A 53 -17.06 -9.68 -9.85
CA GLU A 53 -17.55 -10.73 -8.97
C GLU A 53 -17.02 -10.55 -7.55
N LEU A 54 -15.72 -10.26 -7.40
CA LEU A 54 -15.07 -10.06 -6.10
C LEU A 54 -15.63 -8.85 -5.36
N VAL A 55 -15.79 -7.72 -6.03
CA VAL A 55 -16.37 -6.50 -5.44
C VAL A 55 -17.82 -6.75 -4.99
N GLY A 56 -18.53 -7.65 -5.67
CA GLY A 56 -19.91 -8.04 -5.31
C GLY A 56 -20.03 -8.79 -3.97
N PHE A 57 -18.93 -9.33 -3.43
CA PHE A 57 -18.91 -9.94 -2.09
C PHE A 57 -18.56 -8.91 -1.03
N GLU A 58 -19.44 -8.70 -0.06
CA GLU A 58 -19.18 -7.91 1.15
C GLU A 58 -18.32 -8.73 2.12
N SER A 59 -17.06 -8.96 1.75
CA SER A 59 -16.10 -9.79 2.49
C SER A 59 -15.47 -9.04 3.68
N THR A 60 -16.32 -8.53 4.57
CA THR A 60 -15.90 -7.81 5.78
C THR A 60 -15.82 -8.74 6.98
N VAL A 61 -15.17 -8.28 8.06
CA VAL A 61 -15.11 -9.01 9.34
C VAL A 61 -16.50 -9.37 9.90
N GLU A 62 -17.50 -8.55 9.60
CA GLU A 62 -18.88 -8.76 10.04
C GLU A 62 -19.59 -9.87 9.22
N ARG A 63 -19.03 -10.23 8.06
CA ARG A 63 -19.60 -11.19 7.11
C ARG A 63 -18.60 -12.22 6.61
N PRO A 64 -18.00 -13.02 7.50
CA PRO A 64 -16.99 -14.01 7.12
C PRO A 64 -17.53 -15.08 6.15
N GLU A 65 -18.84 -15.30 6.11
CA GLU A 65 -19.47 -16.18 5.11
C GLU A 65 -19.37 -15.63 3.68
N GLN A 66 -19.29 -14.30 3.50
CA GLN A 66 -19.06 -13.70 2.17
C GLN A 66 -17.61 -13.87 1.74
N THR A 67 -16.66 -13.74 2.65
CA THR A 67 -15.25 -14.05 2.42
C THR A 67 -15.10 -15.50 1.95
N SER A 68 -15.73 -16.45 2.66
CA SER A 68 -15.73 -17.85 2.27
C SER A 68 -16.31 -18.07 0.87
N LYS A 69 -17.42 -17.41 0.51
CA LYS A 69 -18.03 -17.50 -0.82
C LYS A 69 -17.13 -16.93 -1.91
N ALA A 70 -16.47 -15.80 -1.66
CA ALA A 70 -15.54 -15.19 -2.59
C ALA A 70 -14.36 -16.13 -2.91
N LEU A 71 -13.76 -16.74 -1.88
CA LEU A 71 -12.69 -17.73 -2.05
C LEU A 71 -13.19 -18.99 -2.81
N GLN A 72 -14.40 -19.47 -2.51
CA GLN A 72 -15.02 -20.58 -3.23
C GLN A 72 -15.25 -20.27 -4.72
N ALA A 73 -15.68 -19.06 -5.04
CA ALA A 73 -15.86 -18.61 -6.42
C ALA A 73 -14.53 -18.61 -7.18
N MET A 74 -13.45 -18.09 -6.57
CA MET A 74 -12.12 -18.12 -7.19
C MET A 74 -11.59 -19.55 -7.35
N ALA A 75 -11.79 -20.42 -6.36
CA ALA A 75 -11.42 -21.82 -6.45
C ALA A 75 -12.20 -22.55 -7.58
N ALA A 76 -13.48 -22.24 -7.77
CA ALA A 76 -14.29 -22.79 -8.86
C ALA A 76 -13.73 -22.35 -10.22
N ARG A 77 -13.48 -21.06 -10.44
CA ARG A 77 -12.89 -20.53 -11.68
C ARG A 77 -11.56 -21.19 -12.06
N LEU A 78 -10.69 -21.41 -11.06
CA LEU A 78 -9.39 -22.07 -11.24
C LEU A 78 -9.57 -23.54 -11.66
N ARG A 79 -10.46 -24.27 -10.99
CA ARG A 79 -10.78 -25.66 -11.34
C ARG A 79 -11.39 -25.78 -12.73
N ASP A 80 -12.30 -24.89 -13.09
CA ASP A 80 -12.91 -24.80 -14.43
C ASP A 80 -11.87 -24.48 -15.52
N ALA A 81 -10.80 -23.78 -15.16
CA ALA A 81 -9.65 -23.53 -16.04
C ALA A 81 -8.69 -24.72 -16.17
N GLY A 82 -8.96 -25.83 -15.44
CA GLY A 82 -8.18 -27.07 -15.54
C GLY A 82 -7.09 -27.25 -14.48
N PHE A 83 -7.14 -26.49 -13.37
CA PHE A 83 -6.28 -26.80 -12.21
C PHE A 83 -6.82 -28.04 -11.50
N PRO A 84 -5.95 -29.01 -11.15
CA PRO A 84 -6.34 -30.19 -10.37
C PRO A 84 -6.93 -29.79 -9.00
N LYS A 85 -7.87 -30.60 -8.51
CA LYS A 85 -8.53 -30.33 -7.22
C LYS A 85 -7.55 -30.27 -6.05
N GLU A 86 -6.54 -31.12 -6.07
CA GLU A 86 -5.46 -31.20 -5.08
C GLU A 86 -4.55 -29.97 -5.10
N ASP A 87 -4.50 -29.25 -6.21
CA ASP A 87 -3.72 -28.03 -6.37
C ASP A 87 -4.52 -26.74 -6.07
N VAL A 88 -5.83 -26.88 -5.72
CA VAL A 88 -6.72 -25.76 -5.37
C VAL A 88 -7.39 -26.08 -4.05
N GLN A 89 -6.84 -25.60 -2.96
CA GLN A 89 -7.23 -25.95 -1.61
C GLN A 89 -7.80 -24.75 -0.85
N LEU A 90 -9.03 -24.91 -0.36
CA LEU A 90 -9.63 -23.99 0.61
C LEU A 90 -9.20 -24.43 2.00
N VAL A 91 -8.74 -23.50 2.83
CA VAL A 91 -8.33 -23.72 4.21
C VAL A 91 -9.19 -22.94 5.19
N ARG A 92 -9.30 -23.44 6.42
CA ARG A 92 -10.02 -22.79 7.51
C ARG A 92 -9.26 -23.00 8.81
N PRO A 93 -8.22 -22.21 9.08
CA PRO A 93 -7.40 -22.33 10.29
C PRO A 93 -8.20 -22.20 11.58
N ALA A 94 -9.18 -21.31 11.60
CA ALA A 94 -10.06 -21.07 12.73
C ALA A 94 -11.49 -20.74 12.27
N GLU A 95 -12.43 -20.64 13.20
CA GLU A 95 -13.79 -20.21 12.89
C GLU A 95 -13.81 -18.77 12.37
N GLY A 96 -14.46 -18.56 11.23
CA GLY A 96 -14.52 -17.24 10.57
C GLY A 96 -13.30 -16.90 9.72
N HIS A 97 -12.20 -17.66 9.78
CA HIS A 97 -10.96 -17.40 9.07
C HIS A 97 -10.78 -18.38 7.89
N TYR A 98 -10.75 -17.85 6.68
CA TYR A 98 -10.72 -18.65 5.45
C TYR A 98 -9.57 -18.20 4.55
N GLY A 99 -8.97 -19.15 3.83
CA GLY A 99 -7.94 -18.88 2.84
C GLY A 99 -8.04 -19.83 1.64
N LEU A 100 -7.32 -19.49 0.59
CA LEU A 100 -7.19 -20.28 -0.63
C LEU A 100 -5.73 -20.41 -1.00
N VAL A 101 -5.27 -21.65 -1.22
CA VAL A 101 -3.96 -21.93 -1.82
C VAL A 101 -4.16 -22.55 -3.19
N VAL A 102 -3.39 -22.08 -4.15
CA VAL A 102 -3.34 -22.61 -5.50
C VAL A 102 -1.91 -22.90 -5.90
N ARG A 103 -1.62 -24.11 -6.36
CA ARG A 103 -0.31 -24.49 -6.87
C ARG A 103 -0.36 -24.69 -8.38
N TYR A 104 0.39 -23.88 -9.11
CA TYR A 104 0.64 -24.05 -10.52
C TYR A 104 1.97 -24.82 -10.68
N ARG A 105 1.88 -26.11 -11.02
CA ARG A 105 3.05 -27.00 -11.06
C ARG A 105 3.98 -26.66 -12.19
N GLY A 106 5.26 -26.57 -11.87
CA GLY A 106 6.37 -26.40 -12.81
C GLY A 106 7.01 -27.72 -13.25
N ILE A 107 8.05 -27.60 -14.09
CA ILE A 107 8.76 -28.76 -14.65
C ILE A 107 10.11 -29.04 -13.99
N ALA A 108 10.69 -28.09 -13.25
CA ALA A 108 11.99 -28.24 -12.62
C ALA A 108 11.87 -28.33 -11.08
N GLU A 109 12.80 -29.05 -10.47
CA GLU A 109 12.96 -29.12 -9.01
C GLU A 109 13.68 -27.87 -8.48
N LYS A 110 13.01 -26.70 -8.59
CA LYS A 110 13.45 -25.43 -8.00
C LYS A 110 12.49 -25.06 -6.88
N GLN A 111 12.98 -24.30 -5.92
CA GLN A 111 12.10 -23.73 -4.88
C GLN A 111 10.96 -22.94 -5.53
N PRO A 112 9.72 -23.12 -5.08
CA PRO A 112 8.58 -22.36 -5.60
C PRO A 112 8.71 -20.85 -5.41
N LEU A 113 7.88 -20.09 -6.14
CA LEU A 113 7.58 -18.69 -5.84
C LEU A 113 6.20 -18.59 -5.24
N LEU A 114 6.03 -17.68 -4.29
CA LEU A 114 4.77 -17.44 -3.61
C LEU A 114 4.20 -16.07 -4.02
N PHE A 115 2.90 -16.01 -4.25
CA PHE A 115 2.17 -14.79 -4.60
C PHE A 115 1.07 -14.57 -3.57
N LEU A 116 1.07 -13.40 -2.94
CA LEU A 116 0.19 -13.06 -1.83
C LEU A 116 -0.84 -12.02 -2.26
N ALA A 117 -2.06 -12.18 -1.76
CA ALA A 117 -3.14 -11.20 -1.81
C ALA A 117 -4.13 -11.48 -0.69
N HIS A 118 -4.94 -10.52 -0.31
CA HIS A 118 -6.09 -10.73 0.56
C HIS A 118 -7.42 -10.42 -0.14
N ILE A 119 -8.50 -11.08 0.30
CA ILE A 119 -9.80 -10.97 -0.35
C ILE A 119 -10.83 -10.26 0.54
N ASP A 120 -10.55 -10.17 1.83
CA ASP A 120 -11.34 -9.39 2.76
C ASP A 120 -11.13 -7.88 2.55
N VAL A 121 -12.03 -7.11 3.11
CA VAL A 121 -12.03 -5.65 3.00
C VAL A 121 -12.54 -5.02 4.28
N VAL A 122 -12.13 -3.78 4.57
CA VAL A 122 -12.73 -2.99 5.66
C VAL A 122 -14.20 -2.71 5.37
N THR A 123 -14.96 -2.43 6.44
CA THR A 123 -16.38 -2.09 6.34
C THR A 123 -16.61 -0.83 5.50
N ALA A 124 -17.79 -0.71 4.92
CA ALA A 124 -18.23 0.47 4.21
C ALA A 124 -19.63 0.87 4.67
N THR A 125 -19.84 2.16 4.90
CA THR A 125 -21.16 2.70 5.23
C THR A 125 -21.84 3.14 3.92
N PRO A 126 -22.80 2.38 3.35
CA PRO A 126 -23.32 2.64 2.01
C PRO A 126 -23.85 4.06 1.81
N ASP A 127 -24.52 4.63 2.81
CA ASP A 127 -25.11 5.97 2.73
C ASP A 127 -24.07 7.10 2.62
N ALA A 128 -22.79 6.81 2.92
CA ALA A 128 -21.69 7.77 2.82
C ALA A 128 -21.00 7.73 1.45
N TRP A 129 -21.27 6.69 0.64
CA TRP A 129 -20.65 6.52 -0.68
C TRP A 129 -21.50 7.15 -1.78
N ALA A 130 -20.85 7.68 -2.80
CA ALA A 130 -21.53 8.15 -4.03
C ALA A 130 -22.05 6.99 -4.91
N PHE A 131 -21.52 5.77 -4.71
CA PHE A 131 -21.89 4.53 -5.39
C PHE A 131 -22.08 3.40 -4.38
N PRO A 132 -22.87 2.34 -4.71
CA PRO A 132 -22.94 1.17 -3.87
C PRO A 132 -21.53 0.53 -3.70
N PRO A 133 -20.97 0.44 -2.48
CA PRO A 133 -19.59 0.01 -2.27
C PRO A 133 -19.31 -1.43 -2.73
N PHE A 134 -20.31 -2.30 -2.67
CA PHE A 134 -20.22 -3.71 -3.07
C PHE A 134 -20.85 -3.98 -4.44
N SER A 135 -20.67 -3.05 -5.38
CA SER A 135 -21.06 -3.19 -6.77
C SER A 135 -20.05 -2.44 -7.63
N LEU A 136 -19.32 -3.15 -8.49
CA LEU A 136 -18.31 -2.52 -9.33
C LEU A 136 -18.94 -1.49 -10.27
N GLY A 137 -18.70 -0.22 -9.97
CA GLY A 137 -19.04 0.90 -10.84
C GLY A 137 -17.92 1.21 -11.83
N LYS A 138 -18.27 1.87 -12.95
CA LYS A 138 -17.30 2.43 -13.90
C LYS A 138 -17.66 3.88 -14.17
N LYS A 139 -16.81 4.82 -13.76
CA LYS A 139 -17.06 6.25 -13.90
C LYS A 139 -15.76 7.04 -14.09
N ASP A 140 -15.79 7.99 -15.00
CA ASP A 140 -14.71 8.94 -15.25
C ASP A 140 -13.32 8.28 -15.46
N GLY A 141 -13.31 7.07 -16.07
CA GLY A 141 -12.10 6.30 -16.30
C GLY A 141 -11.63 5.44 -15.10
N TYR A 142 -12.44 5.34 -14.06
CA TYR A 142 -12.15 4.53 -12.86
C TYR A 142 -13.15 3.38 -12.69
N TYR A 143 -12.69 2.27 -12.15
CA TYR A 143 -13.50 1.29 -11.45
C TYR A 143 -13.67 1.78 -10.01
N VAL A 144 -14.92 1.82 -9.52
CA VAL A 144 -15.26 2.30 -8.17
C VAL A 144 -15.94 1.18 -7.40
N GLY A 145 -15.50 0.93 -6.18
CA GLY A 145 -16.06 -0.09 -5.27
C GLY A 145 -15.08 -0.46 -4.16
N ARG A 146 -15.55 -0.97 -3.05
CA ARG A 146 -14.70 -1.40 -1.93
C ARG A 146 -13.85 -2.61 -2.35
N GLY A 147 -12.53 -2.51 -2.16
CA GLY A 147 -11.56 -3.54 -2.56
C GLY A 147 -11.06 -3.39 -4.01
N THR A 148 -11.46 -2.33 -4.74
CA THR A 148 -10.94 -2.09 -6.10
C THR A 148 -9.45 -1.76 -6.10
N GLU A 149 -8.91 -1.29 -5.00
CA GLU A 149 -7.49 -1.01 -4.79
C GLU A 149 -6.92 -1.98 -3.74
N ASP A 150 -7.62 -2.19 -2.64
CA ASP A 150 -7.19 -2.92 -1.46
C ASP A 150 -8.15 -4.08 -1.11
N ASN A 151 -7.88 -5.36 -1.45
CA ASN A 151 -6.83 -5.87 -2.36
C ASN A 151 -7.46 -6.85 -3.38
N LYS A 152 -8.77 -6.69 -3.71
CA LYS A 152 -9.46 -7.54 -4.70
C LYS A 152 -8.87 -7.41 -6.10
N ALA A 153 -8.27 -6.24 -6.43
CA ALA A 153 -7.50 -6.11 -7.66
C ALA A 153 -6.27 -7.01 -7.66
N GLY A 154 -5.55 -7.12 -6.54
CA GLY A 154 -4.42 -8.04 -6.38
C GLY A 154 -4.82 -9.50 -6.52
N VAL A 155 -5.92 -9.91 -5.89
CA VAL A 155 -6.51 -11.25 -6.11
C VAL A 155 -6.80 -11.47 -7.59
N THR A 156 -7.36 -10.45 -8.26
CA THR A 156 -7.67 -10.52 -9.69
C THR A 156 -6.41 -10.66 -10.55
N GLN A 157 -5.35 -9.92 -10.26
CA GLN A 157 -4.05 -10.03 -10.95
C GLN A 157 -3.53 -11.48 -10.92
N ILE A 158 -3.56 -12.11 -9.75
CA ILE A 158 -3.08 -13.48 -9.58
C ILE A 158 -4.00 -14.47 -10.28
N VAL A 159 -5.29 -14.48 -9.94
CA VAL A 159 -6.24 -15.49 -10.41
C VAL A 159 -6.45 -15.43 -11.91
N SER A 160 -6.63 -14.23 -12.48
CA SER A 160 -6.84 -14.07 -13.92
C SER A 160 -5.62 -14.53 -14.74
N ASN A 161 -4.41 -14.23 -14.28
CA ASN A 161 -3.20 -14.65 -14.95
C ASN A 161 -2.91 -16.15 -14.80
N PHE A 162 -3.19 -16.76 -13.65
CA PHE A 162 -3.11 -18.22 -13.50
C PHE A 162 -4.07 -18.91 -14.48
N ILE A 163 -5.31 -18.44 -14.59
CA ILE A 163 -6.30 -18.97 -15.53
C ILE A 163 -5.84 -18.77 -16.98
N ARG A 164 -5.33 -17.59 -17.32
CA ARG A 164 -4.83 -17.25 -18.65
C ARG A 164 -3.68 -18.17 -19.06
N LEU A 165 -2.63 -18.25 -18.25
CA LEU A 165 -1.44 -19.06 -18.49
C LEU A 165 -1.80 -20.54 -18.61
N LYS A 166 -2.74 -21.04 -17.78
CA LYS A 166 -3.24 -22.42 -17.86
C LYS A 166 -3.94 -22.69 -19.18
N LYS A 167 -4.80 -21.79 -19.64
CA LYS A 167 -5.51 -21.92 -20.93
C LYS A 167 -4.59 -21.80 -22.14
N GLU A 168 -3.50 -21.01 -22.03
CA GLU A 168 -2.45 -20.94 -23.04
C GLU A 168 -1.57 -22.19 -23.09
N GLY A 169 -1.70 -23.11 -22.14
CA GLY A 169 -0.87 -24.30 -22.04
C GLY A 169 0.58 -24.03 -21.61
N TRP A 170 0.83 -22.84 -21.05
CA TRP A 170 2.13 -22.51 -20.52
C TRP A 170 2.45 -23.30 -19.25
N VAL A 171 3.69 -23.75 -19.10
CA VAL A 171 4.17 -24.46 -17.92
C VAL A 171 5.39 -23.73 -17.37
N PRO A 172 5.38 -23.33 -16.09
CA PRO A 172 6.51 -22.64 -15.48
C PRO A 172 7.70 -23.58 -15.26
N ASN A 173 8.90 -23.01 -15.12
CA ASN A 173 10.09 -23.82 -14.78
C ASN A 173 10.07 -24.27 -13.31
N ARG A 174 9.40 -23.56 -12.43
CA ARG A 174 9.22 -23.90 -11.00
C ARG A 174 7.75 -23.76 -10.62
N ASP A 175 7.36 -24.38 -9.53
CA ASP A 175 6.01 -24.19 -9.01
C ASP A 175 5.76 -22.72 -8.67
N LEU A 176 4.57 -22.22 -9.04
CA LEU A 176 4.05 -20.95 -8.61
C LEU A 176 2.89 -21.21 -7.63
N ILE A 177 2.95 -20.59 -6.47
CA ILE A 177 1.94 -20.79 -5.43
C ILE A 177 1.24 -19.44 -5.22
N ALA A 178 -0.08 -19.43 -5.24
CA ALA A 178 -0.88 -18.30 -4.77
C ALA A 178 -1.45 -18.64 -3.39
N ALA A 179 -1.26 -17.76 -2.42
CA ALA A 179 -1.91 -17.81 -1.11
C ALA A 179 -2.75 -16.55 -0.92
N ILE A 180 -4.07 -16.75 -0.81
CA ILE A 180 -5.05 -15.68 -0.66
C ILE A 180 -5.64 -15.79 0.73
N SER A 181 -5.40 -14.79 1.57
CA SER A 181 -5.97 -14.67 2.92
C SER A 181 -7.34 -14.00 2.89
N GLY A 182 -8.09 -14.20 3.94
CA GLY A 182 -9.43 -13.63 4.08
C GLY A 182 -9.64 -12.91 5.40
N ASP A 183 -8.55 -12.40 6.02
CA ASP A 183 -8.59 -11.71 7.31
C ASP A 183 -7.37 -10.78 7.55
N GLU A 184 -6.76 -10.28 6.47
CA GLU A 184 -5.64 -9.35 6.52
C GLU A 184 -6.02 -8.07 7.26
N GLU A 185 -7.16 -7.51 6.92
CA GLU A 185 -7.72 -6.26 7.45
C GLU A 185 -8.08 -6.33 8.95
N THR A 186 -7.85 -7.48 9.57
CA THR A 186 -8.25 -7.70 10.97
C THR A 186 -7.16 -8.36 11.79
N THR A 187 -6.99 -9.69 11.67
CA THR A 187 -6.14 -10.48 12.57
C THR A 187 -4.93 -11.10 11.87
N GLY A 188 -4.96 -11.26 10.55
CA GLY A 188 -3.93 -11.97 9.79
C GLY A 188 -3.76 -13.44 10.20
N THR A 189 -4.79 -14.04 10.83
CA THR A 189 -4.74 -15.43 11.33
C THR A 189 -4.44 -16.41 10.21
N VAL A 190 -4.99 -16.17 9.01
CA VAL A 190 -4.80 -17.08 7.86
C VAL A 190 -3.36 -17.00 7.38
N ALA A 191 -2.79 -15.80 7.22
CA ALA A 191 -1.41 -15.61 6.82
C ALA A 191 -0.43 -16.15 7.88
N ALA A 192 -0.71 -15.92 9.16
CA ALA A 192 0.06 -16.50 10.26
C ALA A 192 0.05 -18.02 10.23
N TRP A 193 -1.12 -18.63 9.97
CA TRP A 193 -1.24 -20.07 9.83
C TRP A 193 -0.48 -20.60 8.62
N PHE A 194 -0.60 -19.96 7.45
CA PHE A 194 0.16 -20.32 6.26
C PHE A 194 1.66 -20.29 6.52
N ALA A 195 2.14 -19.26 7.19
CA ALA A 195 3.55 -19.08 7.47
C ALA A 195 4.13 -20.14 8.46
N ASN A 196 3.29 -20.76 9.29
CA ASN A 196 3.66 -21.71 10.33
C ASN A 196 3.11 -23.12 10.08
N GLU A 197 1.91 -23.42 10.56
CA GLU A 197 1.31 -24.79 10.49
C GLU A 197 1.02 -25.22 9.06
N GLY A 198 0.64 -24.29 8.19
CA GLY A 198 0.38 -24.49 6.77
C GLY A 198 1.62 -24.36 5.86
N ARG A 199 2.83 -24.28 6.44
CA ARG A 199 4.07 -23.99 5.73
C ARG A 199 4.30 -24.87 4.50
N ASP A 200 4.01 -26.15 4.57
CA ASP A 200 4.20 -27.09 3.46
C ASP A 200 3.38 -26.72 2.20
N LEU A 201 2.29 -25.96 2.37
CA LEU A 201 1.47 -25.51 1.26
C LEU A 201 2.10 -24.29 0.52
N VAL A 202 2.87 -23.47 1.24
CA VAL A 202 3.34 -22.16 0.78
C VAL A 202 4.86 -21.98 0.82
N ASP A 203 5.62 -23.03 1.16
CA ASP A 203 7.07 -22.93 1.21
C ASP A 203 7.65 -22.50 -0.13
N ALA A 204 8.44 -21.43 -0.13
CA ALA A 204 8.93 -20.77 -1.33
C ALA A 204 10.27 -20.07 -1.12
N GLN A 205 10.96 -19.78 -2.21
CA GLN A 205 12.22 -19.04 -2.19
C GLN A 205 12.00 -17.60 -1.72
N TYR A 206 10.95 -16.97 -2.21
CA TYR A 206 10.47 -15.65 -1.80
C TYR A 206 9.00 -15.48 -2.20
N ALA A 207 8.36 -14.46 -1.65
CA ALA A 207 7.00 -14.11 -1.96
C ALA A 207 6.90 -12.72 -2.61
N ILE A 208 5.90 -12.56 -3.49
CA ILE A 208 5.50 -11.28 -4.05
C ILE A 208 4.10 -10.97 -3.56
N ASN A 209 3.97 -9.84 -2.86
CA ASN A 209 2.70 -9.38 -2.33
C ASN A 209 2.08 -8.31 -3.25
N SER A 210 0.85 -8.53 -3.70
CA SER A 210 0.12 -7.56 -4.51
C SER A 210 -0.41 -6.37 -3.71
N ASP A 211 -0.32 -6.44 -2.40
CA ASP A 211 -0.93 -5.50 -1.44
C ASP A 211 -0.03 -4.32 -1.07
N ALA A 212 1.07 -4.14 -1.75
CA ALA A 212 1.99 -3.04 -1.48
C ALA A 212 2.86 -2.71 -2.69
N GLY A 213 3.56 -1.59 -2.64
CA GLY A 213 4.35 -1.08 -3.74
C GLY A 213 3.47 -0.50 -4.85
N GLY A 214 3.97 -0.50 -6.09
CA GLY A 214 3.22 -0.01 -7.25
C GLY A 214 3.74 1.29 -7.82
N GLY A 215 3.00 1.87 -8.76
CA GLY A 215 3.40 3.05 -9.48
C GLY A 215 2.85 4.35 -8.90
N GLU A 216 3.62 5.42 -9.07
CA GLU A 216 3.24 6.78 -8.67
C GLU A 216 3.20 7.71 -9.88
N TYR A 217 2.15 8.50 -9.97
CA TYR A 217 2.03 9.60 -10.91
C TYR A 217 2.50 10.93 -10.31
N THR A 218 2.97 11.83 -11.17
CA THR A 218 3.05 13.26 -10.84
C THR A 218 1.65 13.87 -10.79
N ASP A 219 1.53 15.07 -10.24
CA ASP A 219 0.26 15.83 -10.27
C ASP A 219 -0.25 16.05 -11.70
N THR A 220 0.66 16.13 -12.69
CA THR A 220 0.35 16.28 -14.11
C THR A 220 -0.04 14.97 -14.81
N GLY A 221 0.05 13.83 -14.12
CA GLY A 221 -0.35 12.51 -14.63
C GLY A 221 0.75 11.78 -15.42
N GLU A 222 2.00 12.19 -15.28
CA GLU A 222 3.15 11.47 -15.81
C GLU A 222 3.60 10.39 -14.83
N ARG A 223 4.05 9.23 -15.29
CA ARG A 223 4.62 8.20 -14.43
C ARG A 223 5.94 8.68 -13.85
N ARG A 224 6.07 8.62 -12.53
CA ARG A 224 7.20 9.20 -11.80
C ARG A 224 8.12 8.16 -11.19
N ALA A 225 7.53 7.19 -10.50
CA ALA A 225 8.24 6.19 -9.74
C ALA A 225 7.50 4.85 -9.74
N PHE A 226 8.24 3.77 -9.49
CA PHE A 226 7.71 2.45 -9.20
C PHE A 226 8.30 1.95 -7.89
N TRP A 227 7.46 1.70 -6.91
CA TRP A 227 7.85 1.32 -5.56
C TRP A 227 7.81 -0.19 -5.37
N ILE A 228 8.86 -0.74 -4.76
CA ILE A 228 8.94 -2.14 -4.32
C ILE A 228 8.99 -2.11 -2.79
N GLN A 229 7.95 -2.60 -2.11
CA GLN A 229 8.02 -2.73 -0.66
C GLN A 229 8.96 -3.88 -0.28
N THR A 230 9.94 -3.59 0.57
CA THR A 230 10.91 -4.58 1.09
C THR A 230 10.88 -4.70 2.60
N SER A 231 10.21 -3.77 3.26
CA SER A 231 9.99 -3.77 4.70
C SER A 231 8.74 -2.98 5.07
N GLU A 232 8.30 -3.08 6.32
CA GLU A 232 7.15 -2.35 6.85
C GLU A 232 7.31 -2.06 8.33
N LYS A 233 6.56 -1.06 8.81
CA LYS A 233 6.54 -0.72 10.23
C LYS A 233 5.67 -1.66 11.04
N LEU A 234 6.08 -1.90 12.27
CA LEU A 234 5.25 -2.58 13.26
C LEU A 234 4.13 -1.65 13.73
N TYR A 235 2.90 -2.14 13.68
CA TYR A 235 1.72 -1.50 14.27
C TYR A 235 1.58 -1.94 15.73
N GLN A 236 1.59 -0.99 16.66
CA GLN A 236 1.46 -1.23 18.10
C GLN A 236 0.53 -0.19 18.72
N THR A 237 -0.35 -0.59 19.64
CA THR A 237 -1.25 0.36 20.28
C THR A 237 -1.20 0.24 21.80
N TYR A 238 -0.97 1.39 22.44
CA TYR A 238 -0.97 1.55 23.89
C TYR A 238 -2.19 2.33 24.34
N GLU A 239 -2.66 2.05 25.55
CA GLU A 239 -3.59 2.89 26.29
C GLU A 239 -2.89 3.43 27.54
N LEU A 240 -2.88 4.75 27.69
CA LEU A 240 -2.40 5.42 28.89
C LEU A 240 -3.57 5.85 29.74
N THR A 241 -3.60 5.47 31.03
CA THR A 241 -4.69 5.74 31.93
C THR A 241 -4.19 6.45 33.18
N ALA A 242 -4.62 7.69 33.38
CA ALA A 242 -4.47 8.40 34.63
C ALA A 242 -5.70 8.19 35.51
N THR A 243 -5.49 7.94 36.81
CA THR A 243 -6.59 7.71 37.78
C THR A 243 -6.44 8.60 38.99
N ASN A 244 -7.56 8.94 39.62
CA ASN A 244 -7.61 9.56 40.97
C ASN A 244 -8.92 9.30 41.69
N GLU A 245 -9.06 9.81 42.93
CA GLU A 245 -10.26 9.61 43.75
C GLU A 245 -11.49 10.36 43.21
N GLY A 246 -11.33 11.34 42.33
CA GLY A 246 -12.40 12.25 41.91
C GLY A 246 -12.76 13.27 42.98
N GLY A 247 -13.90 13.91 42.85
CA GLY A 247 -14.41 14.89 43.85
C GLY A 247 -15.29 15.95 43.23
N HIS A 248 -15.67 16.94 44.08
CA HIS A 248 -16.48 18.07 43.64
C HIS A 248 -15.58 19.16 43.02
N SER A 249 -15.91 19.68 41.83
CA SER A 249 -15.09 20.63 41.10
C SER A 249 -14.84 21.97 41.82
N SER A 250 -15.71 22.34 42.79
CA SER A 250 -15.48 23.54 43.60
C SER A 250 -14.35 23.38 44.63
N LEU A 251 -13.85 22.18 44.85
CA LEU A 251 -12.71 21.85 45.70
C LEU A 251 -11.59 21.25 44.85
N PRO A 252 -10.83 22.12 44.14
CA PRO A 252 -9.81 21.65 43.23
C PRO A 252 -8.69 20.90 43.96
N ARG A 253 -8.27 19.77 43.39
CA ARG A 253 -7.16 18.95 43.87
C ARG A 253 -5.91 19.20 43.00
N PRO A 254 -4.70 19.01 43.52
CA PRO A 254 -3.47 19.09 42.69
C PRO A 254 -3.34 17.91 41.73
N ASP A 255 -3.95 16.76 42.02
CA ASP A 255 -4.00 15.54 41.22
C ASP A 255 -5.31 15.50 40.42
N ASN A 256 -5.27 15.70 39.14
CA ASN A 256 -6.41 15.65 38.24
C ASN A 256 -6.08 14.76 37.04
N ALA A 257 -6.80 13.66 36.85
CA ALA A 257 -6.55 12.67 35.84
C ALA A 257 -6.46 13.27 34.40
N ILE A 258 -7.33 14.24 34.07
CA ILE A 258 -7.26 14.92 32.76
C ILE A 258 -5.99 15.76 32.63
N GLN A 259 -5.58 16.45 33.70
CA GLN A 259 -4.38 17.30 33.65
C GLN A 259 -3.10 16.48 33.56
N GLU A 260 -3.00 15.39 34.34
CA GLU A 260 -1.87 14.46 34.29
C GLU A 260 -1.74 13.80 32.91
N LEU A 261 -2.87 13.32 32.36
CA LEU A 261 -2.88 12.75 31.02
C LEU A 261 -2.48 13.78 29.94
N ALA A 262 -2.95 15.03 30.06
CA ALA A 262 -2.58 16.10 29.14
C ALA A 262 -1.06 16.43 29.19
N ILE A 263 -0.44 16.33 30.37
CA ILE A 263 1.01 16.49 30.52
C ILE A 263 1.73 15.34 29.80
N ALA A 264 1.31 14.10 29.98
CA ALA A 264 1.89 12.93 29.31
C ALA A 264 1.78 13.04 27.79
N ILE A 265 0.59 13.41 27.27
CA ILE A 265 0.36 13.63 25.83
C ILE A 265 1.31 14.74 25.31
N THR A 266 1.46 15.82 26.06
CA THR A 266 2.34 16.93 25.66
C THR A 266 3.81 16.52 25.63
N ARG A 267 4.26 15.74 26.62
CA ARG A 267 5.63 15.20 26.66
C ARG A 267 5.88 14.29 25.45
N LEU A 268 4.94 13.38 25.16
CA LEU A 268 5.03 12.48 24.00
C LEU A 268 5.00 13.26 22.68
N ALA A 269 4.13 14.23 22.51
CA ALA A 269 4.03 15.05 21.30
C ALA A 269 5.30 15.91 21.06
N GLY A 270 6.00 16.29 22.12
CA GLY A 270 7.28 17.01 22.05
C GLY A 270 8.50 16.12 21.82
N HIS A 271 8.34 14.79 21.89
CA HIS A 271 9.43 13.84 21.70
C HIS A 271 9.62 13.46 20.23
N GLN A 272 10.87 13.43 19.79
CA GLN A 272 11.26 12.87 18.50
C GLN A 272 12.10 11.61 18.72
N PHE A 273 11.57 10.48 18.27
CA PHE A 273 12.34 9.23 18.25
C PHE A 273 13.56 9.37 17.35
N PRO A 274 14.65 8.62 17.60
CA PRO A 274 15.87 8.70 16.81
C PRO A 274 15.62 8.32 15.33
N VAL A 275 16.48 8.85 14.45
CA VAL A 275 16.58 8.37 13.07
C VAL A 275 17.21 7.00 13.07
N ILE A 276 16.58 6.04 12.41
CA ILE A 276 17.13 4.71 12.18
C ILE A 276 16.89 4.36 10.72
N LEU A 277 17.96 4.06 9.99
CA LEU A 277 17.89 3.65 8.60
C LEU A 277 18.31 2.20 8.45
N ASN A 278 17.49 1.40 7.79
CA ASN A 278 17.87 0.10 7.26
C ASN A 278 18.27 0.21 5.78
N ASP A 279 18.68 -0.88 5.15
CA ASP A 279 19.12 -0.89 3.74
C ASP A 279 18.00 -0.44 2.79
N SER A 280 16.74 -0.83 3.06
CA SER A 280 15.57 -0.40 2.29
C SER A 280 15.40 1.12 2.31
N THR A 281 15.42 1.73 3.49
CA THR A 281 15.23 3.18 3.65
C THR A 281 16.43 3.98 3.13
N ARG A 282 17.67 3.44 3.25
CA ARG A 282 18.85 4.04 2.61
C ARG A 282 18.74 4.05 1.09
N MET A 283 18.32 2.92 0.52
CA MET A 283 18.12 2.79 -0.92
C MET A 283 16.98 3.66 -1.40
N GLN A 284 15.88 3.72 -0.64
CA GLN A 284 14.76 4.62 -0.88
C GLN A 284 15.23 6.08 -0.98
N LEU A 285 15.97 6.59 0.01
CA LEU A 285 16.48 7.96 0.00
C LEU A 285 17.40 8.24 -1.19
N ARG A 286 18.31 7.31 -1.52
CA ARG A 286 19.25 7.49 -2.64
C ARG A 286 18.56 7.52 -3.99
N ARG A 287 17.68 6.55 -4.26
CA ARG A 287 17.04 6.40 -5.57
C ARG A 287 15.96 7.45 -5.81
N SER A 288 15.15 7.77 -4.80
CA SER A 288 14.11 8.78 -4.93
C SER A 288 14.63 10.22 -4.93
N ALA A 289 15.89 10.46 -4.56
CA ALA A 289 16.47 11.80 -4.55
C ALA A 289 16.40 12.54 -5.89
N SER A 290 16.45 11.82 -7.02
CA SER A 290 16.31 12.41 -8.36
C SER A 290 14.91 12.98 -8.64
N LEU A 291 13.93 12.59 -7.85
CA LEU A 291 12.52 13.01 -7.99
C LEU A 291 12.19 14.31 -7.23
N TYR A 292 13.13 14.83 -6.45
CA TYR A 292 12.93 15.98 -5.57
C TYR A 292 13.80 17.16 -5.95
N PRO A 293 13.45 18.40 -5.55
CA PRO A 293 14.29 19.57 -5.74
C PRO A 293 15.69 19.41 -5.13
N ASP A 294 16.69 20.08 -5.70
CA ASP A 294 18.12 19.93 -5.37
C ASP A 294 18.46 20.01 -3.88
N ASN A 295 17.79 20.88 -3.12
CA ASN A 295 18.01 21.01 -1.67
C ASN A 295 17.52 19.77 -0.91
N THR A 296 16.33 19.28 -1.22
CA THR A 296 15.77 18.06 -0.65
C THR A 296 16.58 16.83 -1.09
N ALA A 297 16.90 16.73 -2.37
CA ALA A 297 17.74 15.66 -2.93
C ALA A 297 19.11 15.57 -2.27
N ARG A 298 19.73 16.72 -1.98
CA ARG A 298 21.01 16.77 -1.25
C ARG A 298 20.87 16.23 0.17
N ASP A 299 19.83 16.66 0.89
CA ASP A 299 19.60 16.23 2.27
C ASP A 299 19.28 14.72 2.33
N MET A 300 18.52 14.19 1.36
CA MET A 300 18.24 12.75 1.22
C MET A 300 19.54 11.95 1.03
N ARG A 301 20.42 12.38 0.12
CA ARG A 301 21.71 11.69 -0.11
C ARG A 301 22.61 11.79 1.11
N ALA A 302 22.72 12.98 1.72
CA ALA A 302 23.53 13.19 2.92
C ALA A 302 23.09 12.27 4.07
N LEU A 303 21.78 12.16 4.30
CA LEU A 303 21.23 11.28 5.33
C LEU A 303 21.42 9.80 5.01
N ALA A 304 21.25 9.40 3.74
CA ALA A 304 21.51 8.02 3.32
C ALA A 304 22.98 7.60 3.49
N ASP A 305 23.93 8.54 3.37
CA ASP A 305 25.36 8.32 3.58
C ASP A 305 25.76 8.39 5.06
N ASN A 306 25.08 9.23 5.84
CA ASN A 306 25.34 9.43 7.27
C ASN A 306 24.02 9.66 8.03
N GLU A 307 23.47 8.62 8.63
CA GLU A 307 22.21 8.69 9.41
C GLU A 307 22.27 9.63 10.62
N ASN A 308 23.46 10.00 11.06
CA ASN A 308 23.67 10.95 12.15
C ASN A 308 23.63 12.42 11.72
N ASP A 309 23.36 12.72 10.43
CA ASP A 309 23.15 14.10 9.97
C ASP A 309 21.78 14.61 10.45
N GLN A 310 21.77 15.06 11.74
CA GLN A 310 20.55 15.56 12.38
C GLN A 310 20.00 16.80 11.67
N ALA A 311 20.83 17.60 11.00
CA ALA A 311 20.36 18.79 10.30
C ALA A 311 19.59 18.42 9.02
N ALA A 312 20.08 17.46 8.24
CA ALA A 312 19.38 16.91 7.08
C ALA A 312 18.10 16.22 7.51
N ALA A 313 18.15 15.36 8.54
CA ALA A 313 16.99 14.66 9.09
C ALA A 313 15.88 15.63 9.54
N GLN A 314 16.26 16.71 10.24
CA GLN A 314 15.32 17.72 10.71
C GLN A 314 14.65 18.46 9.54
N ARG A 315 15.41 18.85 8.51
CA ARG A 315 14.83 19.53 7.34
C ARG A 315 13.85 18.64 6.59
N LEU A 316 14.20 17.38 6.36
CA LEU A 316 13.33 16.40 5.71
C LEU A 316 12.05 16.17 6.54
N SER A 317 12.19 15.87 7.85
CA SER A 317 11.05 15.57 8.73
C SER A 317 10.11 16.76 8.94
N THR A 318 10.62 18.00 8.88
CA THR A 318 9.79 19.21 9.02
C THR A 318 9.11 19.58 7.71
N GLY A 319 9.73 19.24 6.58
CA GLY A 319 9.23 19.56 5.25
C GLY A 319 8.09 18.65 4.79
N ASP A 320 8.10 17.40 5.23
CA ASP A 320 7.11 16.41 4.82
C ASP A 320 6.91 15.33 5.90
N ALA A 321 5.64 15.06 6.24
CA ALA A 321 5.25 14.04 7.20
C ALA A 321 5.64 12.61 6.76
N ALA A 322 5.67 12.33 5.46
CA ALA A 322 6.09 11.05 4.91
C ALA A 322 7.58 10.79 5.19
N PHE A 323 8.45 11.79 5.03
CA PHE A 323 9.85 11.66 5.44
C PHE A 323 9.98 11.41 6.94
N ASN A 324 9.22 12.15 7.77
CA ASN A 324 9.25 11.90 9.22
C ASN A 324 8.86 10.45 9.55
N ALA A 325 7.81 9.96 8.93
CA ALA A 325 7.34 8.58 9.10
C ALA A 325 8.35 7.53 8.58
N THR A 326 9.07 7.82 7.50
CA THR A 326 10.11 6.91 6.97
C THR A 326 11.34 6.85 7.86
N LEU A 327 11.72 7.98 8.48
CA LEU A 327 12.97 8.11 9.22
C LEU A 327 12.90 7.70 10.68
N ARG A 328 11.69 7.70 11.29
CA ARG A 328 11.52 7.56 12.73
C ARG A 328 10.35 6.65 13.08
N THR A 329 10.41 6.04 14.26
CA THR A 329 9.22 5.58 14.97
C THR A 329 8.31 6.77 15.24
N THR A 330 7.00 6.59 15.07
CA THR A 330 6.00 7.63 15.36
C THR A 330 4.94 7.08 16.30
N CYS A 331 4.59 7.82 17.36
CA CYS A 331 3.56 7.48 18.31
C CYS A 331 2.57 8.65 18.42
N ILE A 332 1.33 8.43 18.01
CA ILE A 332 0.34 9.48 17.83
C ILE A 332 -0.89 9.18 18.70
N PRO A 333 -1.38 10.14 19.51
CA PRO A 333 -2.68 10.04 20.17
C PRO A 333 -3.82 9.98 19.14
N THR A 334 -4.66 8.95 19.23
CA THR A 334 -5.76 8.75 18.28
C THR A 334 -7.14 8.83 18.89
N MET A 335 -7.27 8.49 20.19
CA MET A 335 -8.54 8.57 20.92
C MET A 335 -8.29 9.13 22.30
N LEU A 336 -9.27 9.89 22.85
CA LEU A 336 -9.20 10.48 24.18
C LEU A 336 -10.57 10.36 24.86
N ARG A 337 -10.58 9.93 26.13
CA ARG A 337 -11.77 9.86 26.98
C ARG A 337 -11.43 10.41 28.36
N GLY A 338 -12.40 11.04 29.04
CA GLY A 338 -12.23 11.50 30.42
C GLY A 338 -13.41 12.34 30.90
N GLY A 339 -13.69 12.23 32.19
CA GLY A 339 -14.79 12.95 32.84
C GLY A 339 -16.15 12.33 32.57
N HIS A 340 -17.10 12.61 33.50
CA HIS A 340 -18.47 12.11 33.43
C HIS A 340 -19.53 13.17 33.77
N ALA A 341 -19.13 14.31 34.36
CA ALA A 341 -20.00 15.41 34.70
C ALA A 341 -19.19 16.73 34.75
N GLU A 342 -19.83 17.84 34.36
CA GLU A 342 -19.19 19.17 34.29
C GLU A 342 -18.74 19.72 35.64
N ASN A 343 -19.37 19.27 36.74
CA ASN A 343 -19.11 19.72 38.10
C ASN A 343 -18.41 18.69 39.00
N ALA A 344 -17.83 17.65 38.41
CA ALA A 344 -17.07 16.60 39.08
C ALA A 344 -15.63 16.50 38.58
N LEU A 345 -14.69 16.24 39.48
CA LEU A 345 -13.35 15.85 39.11
C LEU A 345 -13.37 14.43 38.50
N PRO A 346 -12.72 14.19 37.38
CA PRO A 346 -12.70 12.89 36.72
C PRO A 346 -11.98 11.86 37.61
N ARG A 347 -12.51 10.65 37.70
CA ARG A 347 -11.80 9.54 38.35
C ARG A 347 -10.74 8.93 37.48
N ASP A 348 -10.96 8.99 36.17
CA ASP A 348 -10.07 8.45 35.15
C ASP A 348 -10.05 9.33 33.91
N ALA A 349 -8.96 9.28 33.20
CA ALA A 349 -8.83 9.78 31.86
C ALA A 349 -7.89 8.84 31.07
N THR A 350 -8.27 8.51 29.84
CA THR A 350 -7.52 7.58 29.00
C THR A 350 -7.21 8.18 27.64
N VAL A 351 -6.02 7.85 27.10
CA VAL A 351 -5.64 8.16 25.72
C VAL A 351 -5.15 6.89 25.03
N THR A 352 -5.62 6.67 23.81
CA THR A 352 -5.08 5.64 22.93
C THR A 352 -3.93 6.23 22.11
N ILE A 353 -2.77 5.60 22.17
CA ILE A 353 -1.56 5.95 21.41
C ILE A 353 -1.29 4.87 20.38
N ASN A 354 -1.38 5.22 19.09
CA ASN A 354 -0.95 4.33 18.03
C ASN A 354 0.51 4.61 17.66
N CYS A 355 1.34 3.59 17.75
CA CYS A 355 2.75 3.66 17.36
C CYS A 355 2.99 2.88 16.08
N ARG A 356 3.75 3.49 15.17
CA ARG A 356 4.30 2.85 13.97
C ARG A 356 5.82 2.77 14.17
N ILE A 357 6.28 1.58 14.55
CA ILE A 357 7.65 1.34 15.01
C ILE A 357 8.51 0.90 13.84
N LEU A 358 9.72 1.44 13.73
CA LEU A 358 10.66 1.07 12.66
C LEU A 358 11.10 -0.39 12.77
N PRO A 359 11.30 -1.10 11.65
CA PRO A 359 11.91 -2.43 11.64
C PRO A 359 13.27 -2.44 12.36
N GLY A 360 13.49 -3.45 13.20
CA GLY A 360 14.70 -3.57 14.01
C GLY A 360 14.65 -2.84 15.35
N THR A 361 13.51 -2.21 15.68
CA THR A 361 13.23 -1.66 17.02
C THR A 361 12.22 -2.57 17.70
N GLU A 362 12.52 -3.00 18.91
CA GLU A 362 11.62 -3.84 19.69
C GLU A 362 10.49 -3.00 20.31
N ALA A 363 9.28 -3.56 20.38
CA ALA A 363 8.13 -2.87 20.96
C ALA A 363 8.38 -2.47 22.43
N ILE A 364 9.10 -3.30 23.18
CA ILE A 364 9.46 -3.02 24.58
C ILE A 364 10.35 -1.78 24.73
N ASP A 365 11.20 -1.47 23.75
CA ASP A 365 12.03 -0.27 23.82
C ASP A 365 11.18 1.00 23.69
N ILE A 366 10.11 0.92 22.89
CA ILE A 366 9.16 2.02 22.73
C ILE A 366 8.30 2.18 23.98
N GLU A 367 7.87 1.08 24.61
CA GLU A 367 7.13 1.10 25.88
C GLU A 367 7.99 1.74 26.98
N ASN A 368 9.25 1.35 27.09
CA ASN A 368 10.22 1.91 28.04
C ASN A 368 10.44 3.42 27.79
N GLU A 369 10.48 3.84 26.51
CA GLU A 369 10.63 5.26 26.18
C GLU A 369 9.36 6.06 26.53
N ILE A 370 8.16 5.51 26.29
CA ILE A 370 6.90 6.10 26.72
C ILE A 370 6.89 6.23 28.25
N ALA A 371 7.25 5.18 28.99
CA ALA A 371 7.34 5.21 30.45
C ALA A 371 8.33 6.27 30.95
N ARG A 372 9.49 6.39 30.31
CA ARG A 372 10.48 7.44 30.62
C ARG A 372 9.93 8.85 30.40
N LEU A 373 9.15 9.07 29.34
CA LEU A 373 8.51 10.36 29.03
C LEU A 373 7.41 10.71 30.01
N ILE A 374 6.63 9.72 30.44
CA ILE A 374 5.60 9.89 31.50
C ILE A 374 6.28 10.30 32.81
N GLY A 375 7.40 9.64 33.15
CA GLY A 375 8.23 9.99 34.31
C GLY A 375 7.51 9.72 35.63
N ASP A 376 7.30 10.79 36.39
CA ASP A 376 6.73 10.77 37.76
C ASP A 376 5.19 10.85 37.80
N LEU A 377 4.51 10.84 36.66
CA LEU A 377 3.04 10.86 36.61
C LEU A 377 2.48 9.47 36.97
N ASP A 378 1.38 9.45 37.68
CA ASP A 378 0.67 8.23 38.06
C ASP A 378 -0.24 7.77 36.89
N ILE A 379 0.39 7.16 35.88
CA ILE A 379 -0.25 6.74 34.65
C ILE A 379 0.11 5.28 34.35
N ASP A 380 -0.91 4.45 34.24
CA ASP A 380 -0.78 3.07 33.77
C ASP A 380 -0.60 3.01 32.25
N ILE A 381 0.31 2.16 31.79
CA ILE A 381 0.53 1.86 30.37
C ILE A 381 0.04 0.44 30.10
N ASN A 382 -0.95 0.30 29.21
CA ASN A 382 -1.48 -0.99 28.79
C ASN A 382 -1.30 -1.17 27.30
N ILE A 383 -0.90 -2.37 26.86
CA ILE A 383 -0.90 -2.74 25.45
C ILE A 383 -2.31 -3.21 25.10
N ILE A 384 -3.01 -2.51 24.21
CA ILE A 384 -4.34 -2.90 23.74
C ILE A 384 -4.31 -3.60 22.37
N TYR A 385 -3.22 -3.44 21.64
CA TYR A 385 -2.91 -4.26 20.47
C TYR A 385 -1.40 -4.46 20.38
N GLN A 386 -0.99 -5.72 20.41
CA GLN A 386 0.41 -6.10 20.26
C GLN A 386 0.65 -6.58 18.84
N GLY A 387 1.41 -5.79 18.09
CA GLY A 387 1.83 -6.15 16.76
C GLY A 387 2.99 -7.15 16.76
N LEU A 388 3.26 -7.71 15.60
CA LEU A 388 4.37 -8.60 15.34
C LEU A 388 5.44 -7.85 14.55
N ALA A 389 6.63 -7.70 15.13
CA ALA A 389 7.77 -7.09 14.44
C ALA A 389 8.27 -8.00 13.33
N SER A 390 8.68 -7.43 12.20
CA SER A 390 9.37 -8.15 11.14
C SER A 390 10.57 -7.35 10.63
N GLY A 391 11.67 -8.05 10.33
CA GLY A 391 12.83 -7.45 9.66
C GLY A 391 12.56 -7.12 8.19
N PRO A 392 13.43 -6.32 7.56
CA PRO A 392 13.40 -6.11 6.12
C PRO A 392 13.72 -7.41 5.37
N SER A 393 13.17 -7.56 4.16
CA SER A 393 13.62 -8.58 3.21
C SER A 393 14.92 -8.13 2.55
N ASP A 394 15.91 -9.02 2.49
CA ASP A 394 17.07 -8.81 1.64
C ASP A 394 16.60 -8.71 0.17
N LEU A 395 17.12 -7.75 -0.56
CA LEU A 395 16.74 -7.51 -1.95
C LEU A 395 17.87 -7.96 -2.89
N PRO A 396 17.78 -9.16 -3.50
CA PRO A 396 18.79 -9.63 -4.46
C PRO A 396 18.86 -8.76 -5.71
N ASP A 397 20.04 -8.43 -6.18
CA ASP A 397 20.25 -7.64 -7.42
C ASP A 397 19.50 -8.24 -8.60
N ALA A 398 19.55 -9.56 -8.78
CA ALA A 398 18.87 -10.24 -9.88
C ALA A 398 17.34 -10.08 -9.86
N PHE A 399 16.72 -10.00 -8.67
CA PHE A 399 15.30 -9.69 -8.57
C PHE A 399 15.03 -8.23 -8.94
N LEU A 400 15.80 -7.30 -8.39
CA LEU A 400 15.67 -5.88 -8.68
C LEU A 400 15.85 -5.59 -10.17
N GLU A 401 16.90 -6.12 -10.80
CA GLU A 401 17.16 -6.00 -12.25
C GLU A 401 16.01 -6.56 -13.09
N SER A 402 15.40 -7.68 -12.65
CA SER A 402 14.23 -8.24 -13.34
C SER A 402 13.02 -7.31 -13.30
N ILE A 403 12.76 -6.68 -12.15
CA ILE A 403 11.65 -5.72 -12.02
C ILE A 403 11.98 -4.43 -12.78
N GLU A 404 13.22 -3.92 -12.72
CA GLU A 404 13.67 -2.74 -13.49
C GLU A 404 13.47 -2.95 -15.00
N SER A 405 13.87 -4.11 -15.52
CA SER A 405 13.66 -4.45 -16.93
C SER A 405 12.18 -4.51 -17.31
N LEU A 406 11.34 -5.12 -16.47
CA LEU A 406 9.89 -5.17 -16.70
C LEU A 406 9.25 -3.77 -16.64
N VAL A 407 9.68 -2.90 -15.72
CA VAL A 407 9.19 -1.52 -15.63
C VAL A 407 9.60 -0.73 -16.87
N GLU A 408 10.85 -0.85 -17.31
CA GLU A 408 11.35 -0.19 -18.52
C GLU A 408 10.60 -0.63 -19.78
N GLU A 409 10.37 -1.96 -19.92
CA GLU A 409 9.62 -2.51 -21.06
C GLU A 409 8.17 -2.00 -21.13
N ASN A 410 7.52 -1.83 -19.98
CA ASN A 410 6.13 -1.47 -19.93
C ASN A 410 5.87 0.05 -19.88
N TRP A 411 6.75 0.80 -19.21
CA TRP A 411 6.49 2.20 -18.88
C TRP A 411 7.66 3.15 -19.16
N GLY A 412 8.78 2.63 -19.69
CA GLY A 412 9.94 3.43 -20.04
C GLY A 412 10.77 3.85 -18.81
N ASP A 413 11.29 5.07 -18.85
CA ASP A 413 12.24 5.58 -17.86
C ASP A 413 11.53 5.99 -16.54
N VAL A 414 11.01 4.97 -15.84
CA VAL A 414 10.40 5.11 -14.51
C VAL A 414 11.37 4.58 -13.46
N VAL A 415 11.69 5.41 -12.46
CA VAL A 415 12.65 5.03 -11.42
C VAL A 415 12.06 3.96 -10.51
N VAL A 416 12.73 2.80 -10.39
CA VAL A 416 12.35 1.74 -9.45
C VAL A 416 12.99 1.99 -8.09
N ILE A 417 12.18 2.01 -7.04
CA ILE A 417 12.58 2.42 -5.68
C ILE A 417 12.18 1.37 -4.66
N PRO A 418 13.13 0.61 -4.10
CA PRO A 418 12.88 -0.17 -2.89
C PRO A 418 12.48 0.73 -1.73
N SER A 419 11.49 0.31 -0.95
CA SER A 419 10.90 1.17 0.07
C SER A 419 10.43 0.41 1.30
N MET A 420 10.26 1.15 2.38
CA MET A 420 9.57 0.70 3.58
C MET A 420 8.14 1.27 3.59
N SER A 421 7.14 0.38 3.74
CA SER A 421 5.77 0.80 4.01
C SER A 421 5.63 1.34 5.44
N THR A 422 4.84 2.39 5.59
CA THR A 422 4.41 2.87 6.92
C THR A 422 3.19 2.11 7.46
N GLY A 423 2.51 1.35 6.59
CA GLY A 423 1.47 0.37 6.94
C GLY A 423 2.06 -1.01 7.21
N ALA A 424 1.19 -1.98 7.47
CA ALA A 424 1.52 -3.38 7.65
C ALA A 424 0.73 -4.22 6.63
N THR A 425 1.21 -5.41 6.30
CA THR A 425 0.58 -6.37 5.38
C THR A 425 0.76 -7.79 5.89
N ASP A 426 0.09 -8.76 5.28
CA ASP A 426 0.35 -10.18 5.54
C ASP A 426 1.82 -10.59 5.36
N GLY A 427 2.61 -9.80 4.64
CA GLY A 427 4.03 -10.05 4.38
C GLY A 427 4.87 -10.23 5.63
N LEU A 428 4.49 -9.61 6.74
CA LEU A 428 5.20 -9.72 8.02
C LEU A 428 5.27 -11.15 8.55
N PHE A 429 4.21 -11.94 8.38
CA PHE A 429 4.17 -13.34 8.88
C PHE A 429 5.14 -14.21 8.10
N TYR A 430 5.19 -14.06 6.78
CA TYR A 430 6.09 -14.83 5.92
C TYR A 430 7.56 -14.42 6.12
N ARG A 431 7.87 -13.13 6.29
CA ARG A 431 9.23 -12.68 6.62
C ARG A 431 9.72 -13.28 7.92
N ASN A 432 8.88 -13.31 8.97
CA ASN A 432 9.20 -13.93 10.25
C ASN A 432 9.39 -15.44 10.15
N ALA A 433 8.75 -16.09 9.20
CA ALA A 433 8.94 -17.50 8.89
C ALA A 433 10.11 -17.76 7.94
N GLY A 434 10.90 -16.73 7.59
CA GLY A 434 12.10 -16.84 6.77
C GLY A 434 11.84 -16.87 5.26
N ILE A 435 10.66 -16.45 4.79
CA ILE A 435 10.38 -16.21 3.37
C ILE A 435 10.48 -14.72 3.11
N PRO A 436 11.46 -14.22 2.34
CA PRO A 436 11.51 -12.81 1.94
C PRO A 436 10.24 -12.41 1.17
N VAL A 437 9.73 -11.22 1.42
CA VAL A 437 8.51 -10.71 0.77
C VAL A 437 8.78 -9.35 0.12
N TYR A 438 8.35 -9.22 -1.14
CA TYR A 438 8.44 -7.99 -1.92
C TYR A 438 7.04 -7.54 -2.35
N GLY A 439 6.65 -6.32 -1.95
CA GLY A 439 5.38 -5.73 -2.37
C GLY A 439 5.48 -5.16 -3.78
N VAL A 440 4.65 -5.66 -4.71
CA VAL A 440 4.62 -5.26 -6.12
C VAL A 440 3.17 -5.27 -6.62
N SER A 441 2.39 -4.23 -6.32
CA SER A 441 1.00 -4.13 -6.82
C SER A 441 0.93 -3.84 -8.32
N ALA A 442 1.93 -3.14 -8.85
CA ALA A 442 1.99 -2.67 -10.24
C ALA A 442 0.84 -1.74 -10.67
N MET A 443 0.07 -1.23 -9.71
CA MET A 443 -0.99 -0.25 -9.93
C MET A 443 -0.44 1.16 -9.78
N PHE A 444 -0.78 2.06 -10.72
CA PHE A 444 -0.38 3.45 -10.65
C PHE A 444 -1.49 4.30 -10.05
N SER A 445 -1.14 5.13 -9.06
CA SER A 445 -2.03 6.09 -8.44
C SER A 445 -1.35 7.45 -8.25
N LYS A 446 -2.13 8.50 -8.03
CA LYS A 446 -1.62 9.79 -7.59
C LYS A 446 -1.49 9.76 -6.06
N PRO A 447 -0.49 10.45 -5.49
CA PRO A 447 -0.31 10.47 -4.03
C PRO A 447 -1.53 10.98 -3.25
N ASP A 448 -2.30 11.90 -3.83
CA ASP A 448 -3.49 12.51 -3.23
C ASP A 448 -4.81 11.78 -3.58
N ASP A 449 -4.76 10.73 -4.39
CA ASP A 449 -5.94 9.96 -4.82
C ASP A 449 -5.90 8.48 -4.36
N TRP A 450 -5.01 8.15 -3.44
CA TRP A 450 -5.02 6.84 -2.78
C TRP A 450 -6.20 6.77 -1.80
N ARG A 451 -7.16 5.88 -2.09
CA ARG A 451 -8.45 5.82 -1.38
C ARG A 451 -8.71 4.50 -0.67
N ALA A 452 -7.71 3.66 -0.53
CA ALA A 452 -7.83 2.48 0.31
C ALA A 452 -8.38 2.86 1.70
N HIS A 453 -9.33 2.08 2.21
CA HIS A 453 -10.10 2.35 3.44
C HIS A 453 -11.00 3.61 3.40
N GLY A 454 -10.90 4.44 2.37
CA GLY A 454 -11.67 5.68 2.21
C GLY A 454 -13.06 5.46 1.58
N LEU A 455 -13.75 6.59 1.33
CA LEU A 455 -15.00 6.63 0.57
C LEU A 455 -14.69 6.63 -0.93
N ASP A 456 -15.60 5.99 -1.70
CA ASP A 456 -15.47 5.91 -3.16
C ASP A 456 -14.08 5.42 -3.60
N GLU A 457 -13.60 4.36 -2.93
CA GLU A 457 -12.37 3.66 -3.30
C GLU A 457 -12.39 3.29 -4.78
N ARG A 458 -11.27 3.52 -5.48
CA ARG A 458 -11.24 3.40 -6.92
C ARG A 458 -9.85 3.12 -7.47
N ILE A 459 -9.81 2.49 -8.63
CA ILE A 459 -8.60 2.29 -9.43
C ILE A 459 -8.83 2.75 -10.87
N GLY A 460 -7.84 3.35 -11.51
CA GLY A 460 -7.90 3.68 -12.94
C GLY A 460 -8.14 2.42 -13.78
N VAL A 461 -9.11 2.46 -14.70
CA VAL A 461 -9.40 1.31 -15.59
C VAL A 461 -8.17 0.90 -16.37
N ARG A 462 -7.43 1.88 -16.89
CA ARG A 462 -6.18 1.65 -17.61
C ARG A 462 -5.12 1.04 -16.67
N ASP A 463 -4.94 1.61 -15.47
CA ASP A 463 -3.92 1.18 -14.52
C ASP A 463 -4.20 -0.25 -14.03
N PHE A 464 -5.45 -0.60 -13.82
CA PHE A 464 -5.87 -1.96 -13.50
C PHE A 464 -5.48 -2.96 -14.61
N HIS A 465 -5.83 -2.68 -15.87
CA HIS A 465 -5.50 -3.60 -16.96
C HIS A 465 -4.00 -3.68 -17.25
N GLU A 466 -3.29 -2.57 -17.14
CA GLU A 466 -1.83 -2.55 -17.27
C GLU A 466 -1.17 -3.35 -16.13
N SER A 467 -1.64 -3.23 -14.89
CA SER A 467 -1.12 -4.00 -13.77
C SER A 467 -1.34 -5.50 -13.95
N VAL A 468 -2.51 -5.93 -14.44
CA VAL A 468 -2.79 -7.35 -14.76
C VAL A 468 -1.81 -7.85 -15.84
N ALA A 469 -1.53 -7.04 -16.86
CA ALA A 469 -0.60 -7.41 -17.92
C ALA A 469 0.86 -7.43 -17.44
N PHE A 470 1.26 -6.50 -16.58
CA PHE A 470 2.57 -6.52 -15.94
C PHE A 470 2.76 -7.80 -15.10
N TRP A 471 1.76 -8.19 -14.31
CA TRP A 471 1.77 -9.44 -13.54
C TRP A 471 1.89 -10.68 -14.42
N TYR A 472 1.25 -10.69 -15.60
CA TYR A 472 1.42 -11.78 -16.57
C TYR A 472 2.89 -11.93 -17.00
N GLN A 473 3.56 -10.82 -17.32
CA GLN A 473 4.97 -10.83 -17.70
C GLN A 473 5.85 -11.21 -16.50
N MET A 474 5.60 -10.65 -15.32
CA MET A 474 6.36 -10.90 -14.09
C MET A 474 6.32 -12.38 -13.70
N LEU A 475 5.13 -13.01 -13.73
CA LEU A 475 4.98 -14.45 -13.47
C LEU A 475 5.87 -15.29 -14.40
N LYS A 476 5.94 -14.93 -15.67
CA LYS A 476 6.78 -15.64 -16.66
C LYS A 476 8.26 -15.38 -16.44
N THR A 477 8.65 -14.14 -16.23
CA THR A 477 10.05 -13.73 -16.04
C THR A 477 10.66 -14.35 -14.81
N LEU A 478 9.97 -14.27 -13.66
CA LEU A 478 10.49 -14.74 -12.37
C LEU A 478 10.42 -16.28 -12.21
N SER A 479 9.63 -16.98 -13.03
CA SER A 479 9.55 -18.44 -13.00
C SER A 479 10.80 -19.15 -13.54
N HIS A 480 11.66 -18.45 -14.24
CA HIS A 480 12.92 -18.98 -14.79
C HIS A 480 14.01 -19.00 -13.73
#